data_759bb0d83d79697a2138d25fdcd660f9
#
_entry.id   759bb0d83d79697a2138d25fdcd660f9
#
_cell.length_a   1.000
_cell.length_b   1.000
_cell.length_c   1.000
_cell.angle_alpha   90.00
_cell.angle_beta   90.00
_cell.angle_gamma   90.00
#
_symmetry.space_group_name_H-M   'P 1'
#
loop_
_entity.id
_entity.type
_entity.pdbx_description
1 polymer ?
#
loop_
_entity_poly.entity_id
_entity_poly.type
_entity_poly.pdbx_seq_one_letter_code
_entity_poly.pdbx_strand_id
1 'polypeptide(L)'
;VSKDTVHTARVAAHPQATATPADAGDAGYSKDLKHRHVNMIAIGGAIGTGLFLGAGGRLNNAGPALALAYLVCGVFAFFVVRALGELVLYRPSSGSFVSYAREFLGEKGAYVAGWMYFLNWSTTGIADITAIALYTHYWSMFTSIPQWVLALIALAVVLAVNLISVKIFGEMEFWFAIVKVATLVAFMCVGIFLLATQHEVGGQTPGLHVITDNGGFLPHGLMPVVLVMQGVIFAYAALELVGVAAGETAEPEKVVPRAVNSIMWRVGLFYVGSVVLLALLLPGSVYSADESPFVTVLSKIGVSGAGDVMNLVVLTAAMSSLNSGLYSTGRILRSMAMAGSAPKFTARMNRSQVPYGGILLTCAVCVLGVGLNFLMPDQAFEIVLNVASLGIISTWVIIMVCHLVFVRRARAGLVDRPSFRLPGSPVTEIVTIAFLVAVLGLMWNDPEVGRRTLLLVPVVAAALVGGWFAIRRRVARTADEELSQLTQ
;
A
#
# COMPACT_ATOMS: atom_id res chain seq x y z
N VAL A 1 13.66 50.72 50.39
CA VAL A 1 13.26 49.37 50.79
C VAL A 1 12.26 48.89 49.77
N SER A 2 12.73 48.21 48.74
CA SER A 2 11.89 47.65 47.68
C SER A 2 11.74 46.15 47.88
N LYS A 3 10.54 45.67 47.84
CA LYS A 3 10.18 44.27 47.84
C LYS A 3 9.94 43.88 46.36
N ASP A 4 10.89 43.20 45.74
CA ASP A 4 10.69 42.51 44.46
C ASP A 4 10.16 41.12 44.75
N THR A 5 8.90 40.91 44.44
CA THR A 5 8.21 39.59 44.44
C THR A 5 8.51 38.89 43.10
N VAL A 6 9.41 37.95 43.13
CA VAL A 6 9.66 37.07 42.00
C VAL A 6 8.48 36.09 41.86
N HIS A 7 7.66 36.29 40.85
CA HIS A 7 6.68 35.32 40.38
C HIS A 7 7.40 34.19 39.60
N THR A 8 7.79 33.14 40.30
CA THR A 8 8.15 31.88 39.69
C THR A 8 6.90 31.24 39.09
N ALA A 9 6.70 31.41 37.79
CA ALA A 9 5.73 30.63 37.04
C ALA A 9 6.14 29.13 37.13
N ARG A 10 5.41 28.36 37.92
CA ARG A 10 5.44 26.90 37.82
C ARG A 10 4.97 26.51 36.42
N VAL A 11 5.92 26.13 35.57
CA VAL A 11 5.65 25.35 34.38
C VAL A 11 5.06 24.03 34.89
N ALA A 12 3.78 23.86 34.75
CA ALA A 12 3.11 22.61 35.01
C ALA A 12 3.73 21.55 34.10
N ALA A 13 4.50 20.63 34.68
CA ALA A 13 4.94 19.43 33.98
C ALA A 13 3.67 18.72 33.49
N HIS A 14 3.52 18.62 32.16
CA HIS A 14 2.50 17.76 31.57
C HIS A 14 2.63 16.37 32.22
N PRO A 15 1.53 15.75 32.69
CA PRO A 15 1.58 14.36 33.09
C PRO A 15 2.09 13.58 31.84
N GLN A 16 3.24 12.92 32.00
CA GLN A 16 3.70 11.95 31.02
C GLN A 16 2.51 11.01 30.76
N ALA A 17 2.07 10.97 29.51
CA ALA A 17 1.04 10.06 29.10
C ALA A 17 1.46 8.66 29.57
N THR A 18 0.69 8.11 30.50
CA THR A 18 0.90 6.76 31.02
C THR A 18 0.91 5.83 29.82
N ALA A 19 2.02 5.10 29.64
CA ALA A 19 2.18 4.15 28.55
C ALA A 19 0.93 3.27 28.47
N THR A 20 0.18 3.41 27.36
CA THR A 20 -1.00 2.58 27.13
C THR A 20 -0.57 1.21 26.61
N PRO A 21 -1.38 0.14 26.83
CA PRO A 21 -1.07 -1.22 26.35
C PRO A 21 -0.68 -1.33 24.86
N ALA A 22 -0.96 -0.29 24.07
CA ALA A 22 -0.59 -0.19 22.66
C ALA A 22 0.93 -0.11 22.42
N ASP A 23 1.74 0.25 23.42
CA ASP A 23 3.18 0.52 23.26
C ASP A 23 4.06 -0.73 23.46
N ALA A 24 3.51 -1.81 24.04
CA ALA A 24 4.25 -3.07 24.21
C ALA A 24 4.75 -3.67 22.87
N GLY A 25 4.01 -3.46 21.78
CA GLY A 25 4.38 -3.88 20.44
C GLY A 25 5.58 -3.13 19.85
N ASP A 26 5.90 -1.93 20.36
CA ASP A 26 6.97 -1.06 19.85
C ASP A 26 8.33 -1.37 20.50
N ALA A 27 8.35 -2.14 21.59
CA ALA A 27 9.58 -2.50 22.28
C ALA A 27 10.50 -3.41 21.45
N GLY A 28 11.80 -3.11 21.44
CA GLY A 28 12.84 -3.98 20.88
C GLY A 28 13.10 -3.83 19.39
N TYR A 29 12.54 -2.83 18.69
CA TYR A 29 12.94 -2.48 17.34
C TYR A 29 14.19 -1.59 17.32
N SER A 30 15.06 -1.83 16.32
CA SER A 30 16.18 -0.95 16.05
C SER A 30 15.66 0.32 15.34
N LYS A 31 16.17 1.49 15.77
CA LYS A 31 15.85 2.79 15.10
C LYS A 31 16.88 3.11 14.02
N ASP A 32 17.23 2.13 13.20
CA ASP A 32 18.30 2.23 12.19
C ASP A 32 17.86 2.90 10.88
N LEU A 33 16.56 3.16 10.70
CA LEU A 33 16.06 3.84 9.52
C LEU A 33 16.40 5.34 9.57
N LYS A 34 17.22 5.77 8.60
CA LYS A 34 17.54 7.19 8.42
C LYS A 34 16.40 7.92 7.73
N HIS A 35 16.33 9.25 7.87
CA HIS A 35 15.35 10.12 7.18
C HIS A 35 15.24 9.83 5.68
N ARG A 36 16.37 9.57 5.00
CA ARG A 36 16.38 9.24 3.58
C ARG A 36 15.63 7.94 3.28
N HIS A 37 15.76 6.92 4.16
CA HIS A 37 15.08 5.64 3.99
C HIS A 37 13.56 5.80 4.12
N VAL A 38 13.10 6.47 5.17
CA VAL A 38 11.67 6.70 5.42
C VAL A 38 11.03 7.52 4.29
N ASN A 39 11.69 8.57 3.82
CA ASN A 39 11.22 9.35 2.68
C ASN A 39 11.15 8.51 1.40
N MET A 40 12.13 7.66 1.13
CA MET A 40 12.14 6.83 -0.07
C MET A 40 11.16 5.66 0.04
N ILE A 41 10.96 5.06 1.21
CA ILE A 41 9.89 4.08 1.47
C ILE A 41 8.52 4.71 1.18
N ALA A 42 8.30 5.94 1.67
CA ALA A 42 7.07 6.68 1.41
C ALA A 42 6.88 7.04 -0.07
N ILE A 43 7.96 7.29 -0.82
CA ILE A 43 7.91 7.63 -2.24
C ILE A 43 7.82 6.37 -3.10
N GLY A 44 8.70 5.41 -2.85
CA GLY A 44 8.86 4.22 -3.67
C GLY A 44 7.83 3.14 -3.39
N GLY A 45 7.33 3.06 -2.15
CA GLY A 45 6.31 2.08 -1.76
C GLY A 45 5.02 2.23 -2.58
N ALA A 46 4.64 3.48 -2.90
CA ALA A 46 3.45 3.74 -3.70
C ALA A 46 3.59 3.29 -5.17
N ILE A 47 4.80 3.30 -5.74
CA ILE A 47 5.03 2.95 -7.15
C ILE A 47 5.38 1.45 -7.23
N GLY A 48 4.38 0.61 -7.45
CA GLY A 48 4.48 -0.85 -7.47
C GLY A 48 3.80 -1.48 -8.69
N THR A 49 3.53 -2.78 -8.58
CA THR A 49 2.87 -3.61 -9.62
C THR A 49 1.51 -3.08 -10.05
N GLY A 50 0.78 -2.42 -9.16
CA GLY A 50 -0.53 -1.84 -9.45
C GLY A 50 -0.52 -0.77 -10.53
N LEU A 51 0.57 0.03 -10.64
CA LEU A 51 0.76 0.98 -11.74
C LEU A 51 1.45 0.30 -12.93
N PHE A 52 2.57 -0.38 -12.69
CA PHE A 52 3.42 -0.87 -13.78
C PHE A 52 2.81 -2.02 -14.57
N LEU A 53 2.09 -2.96 -13.95
CA LEU A 53 1.41 -4.04 -14.65
C LEU A 53 -0.09 -3.76 -14.76
N GLY A 54 -0.73 -3.47 -13.64
CA GLY A 54 -2.19 -3.32 -13.60
C GLY A 54 -2.77 -2.21 -14.46
N ALA A 55 -1.98 -1.23 -14.91
CA ALA A 55 -2.49 -0.18 -15.79
C ALA A 55 -2.74 -0.65 -17.23
N GLY A 56 -2.06 -1.71 -17.72
CA GLY A 56 -2.21 -2.19 -19.10
C GLY A 56 -3.63 -2.67 -19.40
N GLY A 57 -4.11 -3.68 -18.71
CA GLY A 57 -5.48 -4.19 -18.88
C GLY A 57 -6.54 -3.14 -18.59
N ARG A 58 -6.29 -2.22 -17.62
CA ARG A 58 -7.22 -1.13 -17.31
C ARG A 58 -7.30 -0.08 -18.41
N LEU A 59 -6.17 0.24 -19.10
CA LEU A 59 -6.17 1.10 -20.29
C LEU A 59 -6.96 0.47 -21.43
N ASN A 60 -6.84 -0.83 -21.61
CA ASN A 60 -7.66 -1.55 -22.58
C ASN A 60 -9.15 -1.43 -22.27
N ASN A 61 -9.54 -1.63 -21.00
CA ASN A 61 -10.95 -1.65 -20.58
C ASN A 61 -11.58 -0.25 -20.49
N ALA A 62 -10.89 0.73 -19.92
CA ALA A 62 -11.43 2.06 -19.65
C ALA A 62 -10.98 3.14 -20.64
N GLY A 63 -10.00 2.84 -21.48
CA GLY A 63 -9.41 3.81 -22.40
C GLY A 63 -8.75 5.00 -21.68
N PRO A 64 -8.69 6.18 -22.33
CA PRO A 64 -8.07 7.39 -21.76
C PRO A 64 -8.71 7.87 -20.45
N ALA A 65 -9.98 7.55 -20.22
CA ALA A 65 -10.70 7.90 -18.99
C ALA A 65 -10.17 7.17 -17.74
N LEU A 66 -9.27 6.20 -17.89
CA LEU A 66 -8.49 5.63 -16.79
C LEU A 66 -7.76 6.72 -15.99
N ALA A 67 -7.28 7.77 -16.65
CA ALA A 67 -6.65 8.92 -15.97
C ALA A 67 -7.58 9.58 -14.94
N LEU A 68 -8.89 9.67 -15.23
CA LEU A 68 -9.89 10.18 -14.30
C LEU A 68 -10.08 9.22 -13.11
N ALA A 69 -10.10 7.92 -13.35
CA ALA A 69 -10.17 6.93 -12.27
C ALA A 69 -8.95 7.06 -11.31
N TYR A 70 -7.74 7.22 -11.86
CA TYR A 70 -6.55 7.48 -11.04
C TYR A 70 -6.63 8.79 -10.27
N LEU A 71 -7.12 9.87 -10.89
CA LEU A 71 -7.28 11.16 -10.20
C LEU A 71 -8.25 11.06 -9.03
N VAL A 72 -9.44 10.50 -9.27
CA VAL A 72 -10.48 10.37 -8.23
C VAL A 72 -10.00 9.48 -7.08
N CYS A 73 -9.51 8.28 -7.37
CA CYS A 73 -8.98 7.37 -6.35
C CYS A 73 -7.80 7.99 -5.60
N GLY A 74 -6.93 8.75 -6.29
CA GLY A 74 -5.78 9.43 -5.70
C GLY A 74 -6.16 10.53 -4.70
N VAL A 75 -7.24 11.27 -4.97
CA VAL A 75 -7.78 12.26 -4.02
C VAL A 75 -8.26 11.57 -2.74
N PHE A 76 -9.00 10.46 -2.85
CA PHE A 76 -9.47 9.71 -1.68
C PHE A 76 -8.30 9.02 -0.95
N ALA A 77 -7.33 8.47 -1.67
CA ALA A 77 -6.09 7.95 -1.08
C ALA A 77 -5.35 9.02 -0.26
N PHE A 78 -5.24 10.25 -0.79
CA PHE A 78 -4.66 11.37 -0.06
C PHE A 78 -5.43 11.67 1.24
N PHE A 79 -6.77 11.66 1.23
CA PHE A 79 -7.55 11.88 2.45
C PHE A 79 -7.29 10.79 3.49
N VAL A 80 -7.19 9.52 3.08
CA VAL A 80 -6.87 8.41 3.99
C VAL A 80 -5.49 8.59 4.63
N VAL A 81 -4.47 8.89 3.80
CA VAL A 81 -3.10 9.05 4.33
C VAL A 81 -2.96 10.34 5.14
N ARG A 82 -3.74 11.38 4.83
CA ARG A 82 -3.82 12.60 5.64
C ARG A 82 -4.41 12.34 7.02
N ALA A 83 -5.49 11.56 7.09
CA ALA A 83 -6.10 11.10 8.34
C ALA A 83 -5.13 10.26 9.16
N LEU A 84 -4.44 9.30 8.50
CA LEU A 84 -3.42 8.49 9.15
C LEU A 84 -2.26 9.35 9.67
N GLY A 85 -1.80 10.33 8.89
CA GLY A 85 -0.74 11.25 9.28
C GLY A 85 -1.11 12.07 10.51
N GLU A 86 -2.38 12.51 10.65
CA GLU A 86 -2.87 13.19 11.84
C GLU A 86 -2.85 12.26 13.08
N LEU A 87 -3.28 10.99 12.93
CA LEU A 87 -3.21 9.99 14.00
C LEU A 87 -1.77 9.66 14.41
N VAL A 88 -0.85 9.58 13.44
CA VAL A 88 0.59 9.36 13.70
C VAL A 88 1.19 10.51 14.50
N LEU A 89 0.84 11.75 14.17
CA LEU A 89 1.34 12.93 14.90
C LEU A 89 0.68 13.08 16.28
N TYR A 90 -0.51 12.55 16.47
CA TYR A 90 -1.11 12.42 17.79
C TYR A 90 -0.31 11.44 18.67
N ARG A 91 0.03 10.26 18.12
CA ARG A 91 0.81 9.25 18.84
C ARG A 91 1.54 8.32 17.86
N PRO A 92 2.85 8.54 17.64
CA PRO A 92 3.65 7.64 16.79
C PRO A 92 3.68 6.22 17.35
N SER A 93 3.42 5.21 16.50
CA SER A 93 3.47 3.79 16.86
C SER A 93 3.88 2.94 15.67
N SER A 94 4.73 1.93 15.86
CA SER A 94 5.11 0.95 14.83
C SER A 94 3.96 -0.01 14.50
N GLY A 95 3.00 -0.19 15.40
CA GLY A 95 1.72 -0.85 15.14
C GLY A 95 0.76 -0.02 14.29
N SER A 96 1.08 1.26 14.05
CA SER A 96 0.36 2.19 13.17
C SER A 96 -1.16 2.13 13.39
N PHE A 97 -1.95 2.02 12.32
CA PHE A 97 -3.42 2.02 12.37
C PHE A 97 -4.01 0.86 13.20
N VAL A 98 -3.29 -0.25 13.43
CA VAL A 98 -3.76 -1.33 14.33
C VAL A 98 -3.74 -0.86 15.78
N SER A 99 -2.72 -0.08 16.17
CA SER A 99 -2.66 0.54 17.50
C SER A 99 -3.78 1.59 17.68
N TYR A 100 -4.06 2.40 16.65
CA TYR A 100 -5.18 3.36 16.69
C TYR A 100 -6.54 2.65 16.70
N ALA A 101 -6.68 1.53 15.96
CA ALA A 101 -7.89 0.73 16.04
C ALA A 101 -8.12 0.17 17.45
N ARG A 102 -7.06 -0.24 18.16
CA ARG A 102 -7.15 -0.67 19.57
C ARG A 102 -7.61 0.47 20.46
N GLU A 103 -7.03 1.65 20.32
CA GLU A 103 -7.35 2.81 21.14
C GLU A 103 -8.76 3.35 20.90
N PHE A 104 -9.20 3.43 19.66
CA PHE A 104 -10.46 4.08 19.29
C PHE A 104 -11.63 3.12 19.06
N LEU A 105 -11.37 1.87 18.66
CA LEU A 105 -12.39 0.85 18.36
C LEU A 105 -12.32 -0.37 19.29
N GLY A 106 -11.32 -0.43 20.18
CA GLY A 106 -11.08 -1.53 21.11
C GLY A 106 -10.43 -2.75 20.46
N GLU A 107 -10.22 -3.81 21.26
CA GLU A 107 -9.48 -5.02 20.84
C GLU A 107 -10.07 -5.73 19.61
N LYS A 108 -11.41 -5.71 19.46
CA LYS A 108 -12.08 -6.28 18.27
C LYS A 108 -11.71 -5.50 17.01
N GLY A 109 -11.68 -4.16 17.11
CA GLY A 109 -11.28 -3.29 16.01
C GLY A 109 -9.84 -3.53 15.60
N ALA A 110 -8.92 -3.63 16.55
CA ALA A 110 -7.51 -3.94 16.31
C ALA A 110 -7.32 -5.32 15.67
N TYR A 111 -8.06 -6.32 16.15
CA TYR A 111 -8.04 -7.66 15.59
C TYR A 111 -8.44 -7.66 14.10
N VAL A 112 -9.57 -7.04 13.78
CA VAL A 112 -10.05 -6.96 12.39
C VAL A 112 -9.06 -6.16 11.53
N ALA A 113 -8.58 -5.01 12.01
CA ALA A 113 -7.62 -4.17 11.29
C ALA A 113 -6.35 -4.95 10.93
N GLY A 114 -5.77 -5.65 11.89
CA GLY A 114 -4.52 -6.39 11.68
C GLY A 114 -4.67 -7.58 10.73
N TRP A 115 -5.75 -8.36 10.84
CA TRP A 115 -5.97 -9.50 9.94
C TRP A 115 -6.37 -9.08 8.53
N MET A 116 -7.13 -7.98 8.35
CA MET A 116 -7.43 -7.42 7.03
C MET A 116 -6.17 -6.85 6.37
N TYR A 117 -5.26 -6.26 7.13
CA TYR A 117 -3.98 -5.82 6.63
C TYR A 117 -3.05 -6.99 6.25
N PHE A 118 -3.05 -8.04 7.05
CA PHE A 118 -2.35 -9.28 6.71
C PHE A 118 -2.91 -9.90 5.42
N LEU A 119 -4.23 -9.95 5.25
CA LEU A 119 -4.87 -10.38 4.01
C LEU A 119 -4.41 -9.53 2.83
N ASN A 120 -4.45 -8.20 2.96
CA ASN A 120 -3.98 -7.26 1.92
C ASN A 120 -2.56 -7.59 1.48
N TRP A 121 -1.60 -7.61 2.42
CA TRP A 121 -0.20 -7.78 2.05
C TRP A 121 0.20 -9.20 1.66
N SER A 122 -0.45 -10.22 2.19
CA SER A 122 -0.19 -11.59 1.75
C SER A 122 -0.71 -11.84 0.32
N THR A 123 -1.87 -11.28 -0.04
CA THR A 123 -2.38 -11.36 -1.42
C THR A 123 -1.61 -10.42 -2.36
N THR A 124 -1.21 -9.22 -1.92
CA THR A 124 -0.28 -8.36 -2.67
C THR A 124 1.04 -9.09 -2.94
N GLY A 125 1.59 -9.79 -1.95
CA GLY A 125 2.80 -10.60 -2.13
C GLY A 125 2.63 -11.70 -3.19
N ILE A 126 1.46 -12.33 -3.26
CA ILE A 126 1.13 -13.28 -4.34
C ILE A 126 1.09 -12.57 -5.70
N ALA A 127 0.44 -11.39 -5.79
CA ALA A 127 0.43 -10.59 -7.01
C ALA A 127 1.86 -10.19 -7.44
N ASP A 128 2.70 -9.80 -6.49
CA ASP A 128 4.08 -9.39 -6.77
C ASP A 128 4.95 -10.55 -7.28
N ILE A 129 4.88 -11.75 -6.66
CA ILE A 129 5.65 -12.91 -7.17
C ILE A 129 5.14 -13.36 -8.54
N THR A 130 3.83 -13.25 -8.80
CA THR A 130 3.24 -13.53 -10.12
C THR A 130 3.74 -12.53 -11.15
N ALA A 131 3.73 -11.23 -10.83
CA ALA A 131 4.26 -10.18 -11.70
C ALA A 131 5.75 -10.38 -12.00
N ILE A 132 6.57 -10.72 -10.99
CA ILE A 132 8.00 -11.01 -11.19
C ILE A 132 8.19 -12.17 -12.17
N ALA A 133 7.38 -13.21 -12.06
CA ALA A 133 7.44 -14.36 -12.97
C ALA A 133 7.06 -13.95 -14.42
N LEU A 134 5.98 -13.18 -14.61
CA LEU A 134 5.56 -12.65 -15.91
C LEU A 134 6.64 -11.74 -16.51
N TYR A 135 7.21 -10.83 -15.73
CA TYR A 135 8.30 -9.94 -16.22
C TYR A 135 9.58 -10.71 -16.56
N THR A 136 9.85 -11.82 -15.88
CA THR A 136 10.99 -12.67 -16.21
C THR A 136 10.77 -13.41 -17.52
N HIS A 137 9.53 -13.84 -17.82
CA HIS A 137 9.16 -14.47 -19.09
C HIS A 137 9.25 -13.52 -20.31
N TYR A 138 9.33 -12.22 -20.10
CA TYR A 138 9.58 -11.25 -21.19
C TYR A 138 10.87 -11.62 -21.99
N TRP A 139 11.88 -12.16 -21.30
CA TRP A 139 13.09 -12.63 -21.97
C TRP A 139 12.94 -14.10 -22.39
N SER A 140 13.07 -14.36 -23.68
CA SER A 140 12.89 -15.68 -24.29
C SER A 140 13.71 -16.80 -23.63
N MET A 141 14.88 -16.47 -23.07
CA MET A 141 15.74 -17.43 -22.37
C MET A 141 15.09 -18.03 -21.09
N PHE A 142 14.07 -17.39 -20.51
CA PHE A 142 13.38 -17.85 -19.31
C PHE A 142 12.02 -18.48 -19.59
N THR A 143 11.50 -18.43 -20.81
CA THR A 143 10.16 -18.93 -21.16
C THR A 143 10.00 -20.45 -20.96
N SER A 144 11.11 -21.20 -20.98
CA SER A 144 11.10 -22.65 -20.68
C SER A 144 10.94 -22.97 -19.19
N ILE A 145 11.15 -22.00 -18.28
CA ILE A 145 11.02 -22.18 -16.84
C ILE A 145 9.56 -21.95 -16.47
N PRO A 146 8.89 -22.91 -15.81
CA PRO A 146 7.50 -22.71 -15.39
C PRO A 146 7.33 -21.46 -14.50
N GLN A 147 6.22 -20.73 -14.68
CA GLN A 147 5.92 -19.48 -13.96
C GLN A 147 5.98 -19.67 -12.43
N TRP A 148 5.46 -20.77 -11.91
CA TRP A 148 5.49 -21.06 -10.48
C TRP A 148 6.92 -21.21 -9.91
N VAL A 149 7.88 -21.69 -10.72
CA VAL A 149 9.30 -21.81 -10.30
C VAL A 149 9.91 -20.43 -10.14
N LEU A 150 9.66 -19.54 -11.11
CA LEU A 150 10.14 -18.16 -11.06
C LEU A 150 9.53 -17.41 -9.87
N ALA A 151 8.22 -17.60 -9.61
CA ALA A 151 7.54 -17.03 -8.45
C ALA A 151 8.14 -17.54 -7.12
N LEU A 152 8.46 -18.82 -7.02
CA LEU A 152 9.10 -19.41 -5.85
C LEU A 152 10.53 -18.86 -5.62
N ILE A 153 11.32 -18.73 -6.69
CA ILE A 153 12.66 -18.15 -6.63
C ILE A 153 12.57 -16.68 -6.15
N ALA A 154 11.64 -15.90 -6.71
CA ALA A 154 11.43 -14.51 -6.30
C ALA A 154 11.11 -14.41 -4.80
N LEU A 155 10.18 -15.24 -4.33
CA LEU A 155 9.81 -15.29 -2.91
C LEU A 155 11.01 -15.64 -2.03
N ALA A 156 11.79 -16.65 -2.41
CA ALA A 156 12.96 -17.10 -1.65
C ALA A 156 14.05 -16.01 -1.55
N VAL A 157 14.34 -15.32 -2.66
CA VAL A 157 15.31 -14.22 -2.71
C VAL A 157 14.90 -13.07 -1.80
N VAL A 158 13.65 -12.60 -1.93
CA VAL A 158 13.17 -11.47 -1.13
C VAL A 158 13.03 -11.84 0.35
N LEU A 159 12.61 -13.08 0.66
CA LEU A 159 12.60 -13.59 2.03
C LEU A 159 14.00 -13.58 2.64
N ALA A 160 15.01 -14.10 1.93
CA ALA A 160 16.38 -14.15 2.42
C ALA A 160 16.88 -12.73 2.79
N VAL A 161 16.65 -11.76 1.91
CA VAL A 161 17.02 -10.35 2.15
C VAL A 161 16.30 -9.78 3.36
N ASN A 162 14.98 -10.00 3.47
CA ASN A 162 14.17 -9.46 4.55
C ASN A 162 14.59 -9.98 5.94
N LEU A 163 15.15 -11.20 6.01
CA LEU A 163 15.59 -11.81 7.27
C LEU A 163 16.95 -11.31 7.76
N ILE A 164 17.76 -10.59 6.95
CA ILE A 164 19.11 -10.18 7.31
C ILE A 164 19.09 -9.03 8.32
N SER A 165 18.56 -7.86 7.94
CA SER A 165 18.46 -6.70 8.84
C SER A 165 17.55 -5.60 8.28
N VAL A 166 17.02 -4.77 9.20
CA VAL A 166 16.24 -3.56 8.87
C VAL A 166 17.05 -2.54 8.08
N LYS A 167 18.35 -2.43 8.36
CA LYS A 167 19.24 -1.52 7.64
C LYS A 167 19.38 -1.90 6.17
N ILE A 168 19.58 -3.19 5.87
CA ILE A 168 19.66 -3.69 4.48
C ILE A 168 18.31 -3.48 3.77
N PHE A 169 17.19 -3.79 4.43
CA PHE A 169 15.87 -3.47 3.93
C PHE A 169 15.76 -1.98 3.51
N GLY A 170 16.11 -1.06 4.41
CA GLY A 170 16.03 0.38 4.15
C GLY A 170 16.93 0.85 3.00
N GLU A 171 18.16 0.34 2.88
CA GLU A 171 19.06 0.67 1.77
C GLU A 171 18.53 0.13 0.43
N MET A 172 17.98 -1.09 0.40
CA MET A 172 17.39 -1.65 -0.83
C MET A 172 16.16 -0.84 -1.27
N GLU A 173 15.25 -0.52 -0.35
CA GLU A 173 14.08 0.31 -0.68
C GLU A 173 14.49 1.70 -1.16
N PHE A 174 15.54 2.29 -0.60
CA PHE A 174 16.07 3.56 -1.06
C PHE A 174 16.51 3.49 -2.54
N TRP A 175 17.30 2.48 -2.92
CA TRP A 175 17.76 2.33 -4.30
C TRP A 175 16.64 1.94 -5.26
N PHE A 176 15.77 1.03 -4.87
CA PHE A 176 14.60 0.67 -5.67
C PHE A 176 13.69 1.87 -5.92
N ALA A 177 13.46 2.72 -4.91
CA ALA A 177 12.67 3.93 -5.06
C ALA A 177 13.30 4.93 -6.04
N ILE A 178 14.62 5.14 -5.96
CA ILE A 178 15.34 6.00 -6.91
C ILE A 178 15.19 5.47 -8.33
N VAL A 179 15.43 4.18 -8.55
CA VAL A 179 15.33 3.55 -9.87
C VAL A 179 13.91 3.72 -10.43
N LYS A 180 12.88 3.42 -9.63
CA LYS A 180 11.47 3.57 -10.05
C LYS A 180 11.12 5.01 -10.43
N VAL A 181 11.47 5.97 -9.60
CA VAL A 181 11.17 7.40 -9.83
C VAL A 181 11.95 7.94 -11.02
N ALA A 182 13.25 7.66 -11.11
CA ALA A 182 14.08 8.09 -12.23
C ALA A 182 13.57 7.54 -13.56
N THR A 183 13.15 6.28 -13.58
CA THR A 183 12.62 5.65 -14.80
C THR A 183 11.26 6.22 -15.20
N LEU A 184 10.35 6.51 -14.25
CA LEU A 184 9.10 7.18 -14.60
C LEU A 184 9.35 8.59 -15.14
N VAL A 185 10.26 9.35 -14.54
CA VAL A 185 10.65 10.67 -15.06
C VAL A 185 11.24 10.55 -16.46
N ALA A 186 12.15 9.60 -16.67
CA ALA A 186 12.73 9.35 -17.99
C ALA A 186 11.66 8.95 -19.02
N PHE A 187 10.74 8.04 -18.65
CA PHE A 187 9.61 7.68 -19.50
C PHE A 187 8.74 8.89 -19.87
N MET A 188 8.43 9.76 -18.90
CA MET A 188 7.66 10.97 -19.16
C MET A 188 8.40 11.94 -20.09
N CYS A 189 9.70 12.13 -19.90
CA CYS A 189 10.51 12.94 -20.80
C CYS A 189 10.54 12.38 -22.23
N VAL A 190 10.73 11.07 -22.36
CA VAL A 190 10.70 10.38 -23.66
C VAL A 190 9.31 10.52 -24.31
N GLY A 191 8.24 10.26 -23.56
CA GLY A 191 6.89 10.35 -24.10
C GLY A 191 6.51 11.77 -24.53
N ILE A 192 6.89 12.81 -23.76
CA ILE A 192 6.71 14.22 -24.15
C ILE A 192 7.52 14.53 -25.41
N PHE A 193 8.76 14.03 -25.51
CA PHE A 193 9.59 14.20 -26.69
C PHE A 193 8.94 13.55 -27.93
N LEU A 194 8.43 12.32 -27.82
CA LEU A 194 7.73 11.63 -28.91
C LEU A 194 6.48 12.40 -29.36
N LEU A 195 5.70 12.94 -28.43
CA LEU A 195 4.55 13.80 -28.74
C LEU A 195 4.97 15.10 -29.45
N ALA A 196 6.01 15.77 -28.96
CA ALA A 196 6.47 17.04 -29.51
C ALA A 196 7.08 16.89 -30.91
N THR A 197 7.76 15.77 -31.17
CA THR A 197 8.42 15.50 -32.45
C THR A 197 7.54 14.72 -33.43
N GLN A 198 6.34 14.30 -32.99
CA GLN A 198 5.44 13.43 -33.76
C GLN A 198 6.14 12.14 -34.26
N HIS A 199 7.09 11.64 -33.47
CA HIS A 199 7.82 10.42 -33.80
C HIS A 199 6.91 9.19 -33.63
N GLU A 200 6.83 8.36 -34.66
CA GLU A 200 5.93 7.19 -34.65
C GLU A 200 6.33 6.18 -33.57
N VAL A 201 5.32 5.64 -32.89
CA VAL A 201 5.43 4.57 -31.91
C VAL A 201 4.61 3.38 -32.41
N GLY A 202 5.29 2.30 -32.80
CA GLY A 202 4.61 1.12 -33.34
C GLY A 202 3.76 1.40 -34.59
N GLY A 203 4.19 2.33 -35.45
CA GLY A 203 3.47 2.74 -36.66
C GLY A 203 2.29 3.69 -36.40
N GLN A 204 2.15 4.22 -35.19
CA GLN A 204 1.15 5.22 -34.82
C GLN A 204 1.82 6.55 -34.53
N THR A 205 1.33 7.65 -35.12
CA THR A 205 1.78 9.00 -34.73
C THR A 205 1.15 9.38 -33.40
N PRO A 206 1.92 9.79 -32.35
CA PRO A 206 1.36 10.20 -31.06
C PRO A 206 0.54 11.49 -31.16
N GLY A 207 -0.53 11.61 -30.37
CA GLY A 207 -1.31 12.84 -30.30
C GLY A 207 -2.74 12.65 -29.85
N LEU A 208 -3.52 13.74 -29.84
CA LEU A 208 -4.94 13.70 -29.48
C LEU A 208 -5.78 12.83 -30.42
N HIS A 209 -5.37 12.72 -31.68
CA HIS A 209 -6.05 11.87 -32.67
C HIS A 209 -6.01 10.38 -32.27
N VAL A 210 -4.99 9.92 -31.56
CA VAL A 210 -4.98 8.56 -30.99
C VAL A 210 -6.20 8.33 -30.11
N ILE A 211 -6.66 9.35 -29.38
CA ILE A 211 -7.87 9.28 -28.55
C ILE A 211 -9.13 9.42 -29.42
N THR A 212 -9.19 10.46 -30.27
CA THR A 212 -10.41 10.77 -31.04
C THR A 212 -10.77 9.67 -32.05
N ASP A 213 -9.78 9.08 -32.71
CA ASP A 213 -9.96 8.08 -33.76
C ASP A 213 -10.25 6.67 -33.19
N ASN A 214 -10.01 6.47 -31.88
CA ASN A 214 -10.24 5.19 -31.19
C ASN A 214 -11.39 5.26 -30.16
N GLY A 215 -12.48 5.96 -30.49
CA GLY A 215 -13.71 6.00 -29.69
C GLY A 215 -13.76 7.13 -28.65
N GLY A 216 -12.80 8.07 -28.69
CA GLY A 216 -12.79 9.25 -27.82
C GLY A 216 -12.34 8.97 -26.40
N PHE A 217 -12.70 9.86 -25.49
CA PHE A 217 -12.27 9.80 -24.08
C PHE A 217 -12.91 8.63 -23.30
N LEU A 218 -14.13 8.22 -23.66
CA LEU A 218 -14.92 7.15 -23.04
C LEU A 218 -15.30 6.08 -24.09
N PRO A 219 -14.35 5.35 -24.69
CA PRO A 219 -14.62 4.45 -25.80
C PRO A 219 -15.60 3.32 -25.44
N HIS A 220 -15.65 2.92 -24.19
CA HIS A 220 -16.53 1.85 -23.67
C HIS A 220 -17.58 2.37 -22.68
N GLY A 221 -17.79 3.70 -22.62
CA GLY A 221 -18.71 4.34 -21.69
C GLY A 221 -18.15 4.48 -20.27
N LEU A 222 -19.02 4.89 -19.32
CA LEU A 222 -18.61 5.21 -17.96
C LEU A 222 -18.43 3.96 -17.06
N MET A 223 -19.19 2.90 -17.31
CA MET A 223 -19.20 1.74 -16.41
C MET A 223 -17.82 1.06 -16.30
N PRO A 224 -17.07 0.79 -17.38
CA PRO A 224 -15.71 0.26 -17.26
C PRO A 224 -14.77 1.14 -16.46
N VAL A 225 -14.88 2.49 -16.56
CA VAL A 225 -14.08 3.43 -15.78
C VAL A 225 -14.34 3.28 -14.28
N VAL A 226 -15.59 3.07 -13.91
CA VAL A 226 -15.97 2.84 -12.51
C VAL A 226 -15.51 1.48 -12.02
N LEU A 227 -15.64 0.43 -12.82
CA LEU A 227 -15.23 -0.93 -12.46
C LEU A 227 -13.72 -1.06 -12.25
N VAL A 228 -12.90 -0.34 -13.02
CA VAL A 228 -11.45 -0.38 -12.84
C VAL A 228 -10.98 0.36 -11.57
N MET A 229 -11.82 1.17 -10.91
CA MET A 229 -11.44 1.94 -9.72
C MET A 229 -10.95 1.06 -8.57
N GLN A 230 -11.52 -0.13 -8.37
CA GLN A 230 -11.05 -1.05 -7.33
C GLN A 230 -9.58 -1.46 -7.55
N GLY A 231 -9.22 -1.78 -8.78
CA GLY A 231 -7.84 -2.07 -9.12
C GLY A 231 -6.93 -0.83 -9.13
N VAL A 232 -7.48 0.37 -9.38
CA VAL A 232 -6.76 1.64 -9.21
C VAL A 232 -6.49 1.92 -7.73
N ILE A 233 -7.43 1.60 -6.81
CA ILE A 233 -7.18 1.68 -5.37
C ILE A 233 -6.01 0.77 -4.97
N PHE A 234 -5.92 -0.43 -5.55
CA PHE A 234 -4.77 -1.31 -5.34
C PHE A 234 -3.44 -0.65 -5.79
N ALA A 235 -3.46 0.12 -6.88
CA ALA A 235 -2.25 0.83 -7.32
C ALA A 235 -1.77 1.89 -6.32
N TYR A 236 -2.62 2.33 -5.40
CA TYR A 236 -2.29 3.23 -4.29
C TYR A 236 -2.01 2.50 -2.98
N ALA A 237 -2.01 1.17 -2.96
CA ALA A 237 -1.56 0.38 -1.82
C ALA A 237 -0.14 0.78 -1.41
N ALA A 238 0.22 0.55 -0.15
CA ALA A 238 1.48 0.95 0.45
C ALA A 238 1.62 2.46 0.81
N LEU A 239 0.68 3.33 0.46
CA LEU A 239 0.71 4.72 0.96
C LEU A 239 0.62 4.78 2.49
N GLU A 240 -0.08 3.85 3.12
CA GLU A 240 -0.20 3.73 4.58
C GLU A 240 1.11 3.28 5.26
N LEU A 241 2.11 2.81 4.52
CA LEU A 241 3.45 2.51 5.06
C LEU A 241 4.12 3.73 5.70
N VAL A 242 3.73 4.94 5.30
CA VAL A 242 4.15 6.19 5.98
C VAL A 242 3.84 6.12 7.48
N GLY A 243 2.68 5.55 7.85
CA GLY A 243 2.29 5.38 9.25
C GLY A 243 3.13 4.34 9.99
N VAL A 244 3.48 3.24 9.34
CA VAL A 244 4.35 2.19 9.93
C VAL A 244 5.79 2.70 10.08
N ALA A 245 6.34 3.32 9.04
CA ALA A 245 7.70 3.85 9.04
C ALA A 245 7.89 5.03 10.01
N ALA A 246 6.84 5.79 10.27
CA ALA A 246 6.88 6.91 11.22
C ALA A 246 7.15 6.48 12.66
N GLY A 247 6.73 5.27 13.07
CA GLY A 247 7.03 4.69 14.38
C GLY A 247 8.54 4.42 14.60
N GLU A 248 9.31 4.31 13.52
CA GLU A 248 10.76 4.04 13.54
C GLU A 248 11.61 5.26 13.17
N THR A 249 11.01 6.46 13.06
CA THR A 249 11.72 7.72 12.79
C THR A 249 11.92 8.55 14.06
N ALA A 250 13.03 9.30 14.12
CA ALA A 250 13.34 10.16 15.25
C ALA A 250 12.52 11.47 15.26
N GLU A 251 12.06 11.96 14.10
CA GLU A 251 11.36 13.25 13.94
C GLU A 251 10.07 13.10 13.11
N PRO A 252 9.04 12.36 13.59
CA PRO A 252 7.81 12.14 12.84
C PRO A 252 7.09 13.45 12.49
N GLU A 253 7.15 14.45 13.35
CA GLU A 253 6.51 15.77 13.15
C GLU A 253 7.01 16.52 11.91
N LYS A 254 8.27 16.29 11.49
CA LYS A 254 8.85 16.89 10.28
C LYS A 254 8.66 16.01 9.05
N VAL A 255 8.79 14.70 9.22
CA VAL A 255 8.80 13.72 8.11
C VAL A 255 7.39 13.44 7.60
N VAL A 256 6.44 13.16 8.49
CA VAL A 256 5.08 12.76 8.11
C VAL A 256 4.34 13.83 7.30
N PRO A 257 4.32 15.13 7.69
CA PRO A 257 3.64 16.16 6.89
C PRO A 257 4.24 16.30 5.49
N ARG A 258 5.57 16.25 5.36
CA ARG A 258 6.24 16.34 4.05
C ARG A 258 5.92 15.15 3.16
N ALA A 259 5.98 13.93 3.72
CA ALA A 259 5.66 12.71 3.01
C ALA A 259 4.21 12.73 2.50
N VAL A 260 3.24 13.03 3.37
CA VAL A 260 1.82 13.08 3.03
C VAL A 260 1.50 14.16 2.00
N ASN A 261 2.00 15.39 2.18
CA ASN A 261 1.74 16.50 1.24
C ASN A 261 2.34 16.22 -0.14
N SER A 262 3.44 15.49 -0.22
CA SER A 262 4.05 15.11 -1.50
C SER A 262 3.24 14.09 -2.31
N ILE A 263 2.27 13.41 -1.70
CA ILE A 263 1.43 12.40 -2.37
C ILE A 263 0.61 13.05 -3.50
N MET A 264 0.07 14.24 -3.31
CA MET A 264 -0.73 14.92 -4.35
C MET A 264 0.07 15.14 -5.64
N TRP A 265 1.32 15.62 -5.51
CA TRP A 265 2.20 15.80 -6.66
C TRP A 265 2.56 14.46 -7.33
N ARG A 266 2.79 13.42 -6.52
CA ARG A 266 3.08 12.08 -7.05
C ARG A 266 1.90 11.50 -7.80
N VAL A 267 0.70 11.63 -7.24
CA VAL A 267 -0.54 11.19 -7.90
C VAL A 267 -0.72 11.94 -9.22
N GLY A 268 -0.67 13.28 -9.20
CA GLY A 268 -0.84 14.09 -10.39
C GLY A 268 0.20 13.78 -11.47
N LEU A 269 1.49 13.72 -11.10
CA LEU A 269 2.58 13.55 -12.05
C LEU A 269 2.75 12.09 -12.47
N PHE A 270 2.97 11.18 -11.52
CA PHE A 270 3.40 9.83 -11.85
C PHE A 270 2.25 8.88 -12.21
N TYR A 271 1.06 9.09 -11.65
CA TYR A 271 -0.08 8.23 -11.97
C TYR A 271 -0.93 8.83 -13.10
N VAL A 272 -1.52 10.00 -12.87
CA VAL A 272 -2.39 10.63 -13.88
C VAL A 272 -1.57 11.03 -15.10
N GLY A 273 -0.43 11.70 -14.93
CA GLY A 273 0.41 12.15 -16.03
C GLY A 273 0.94 11.01 -16.91
N SER A 274 1.40 9.91 -16.30
CA SER A 274 1.89 8.76 -17.08
C SER A 274 0.76 8.05 -17.82
N VAL A 275 -0.43 7.91 -17.21
CA VAL A 275 -1.60 7.28 -17.87
C VAL A 275 -2.12 8.14 -19.02
N VAL A 276 -2.17 9.47 -18.84
CA VAL A 276 -2.51 10.40 -19.95
C VAL A 276 -1.51 10.25 -21.07
N LEU A 277 -0.21 10.20 -20.75
CA LEU A 277 0.84 10.04 -21.74
C LEU A 277 0.72 8.71 -22.49
N LEU A 278 0.52 7.59 -21.78
CA LEU A 278 0.27 6.29 -22.40
C LEU A 278 -0.91 6.34 -23.37
N ALA A 279 -2.03 6.98 -23.00
CA ALA A 279 -3.20 7.10 -23.84
C ALA A 279 -3.02 8.01 -25.09
N LEU A 280 -2.06 8.94 -25.04
CA LEU A 280 -1.69 9.80 -26.18
C LEU A 280 -0.68 9.14 -27.12
N LEU A 281 0.09 8.17 -26.62
CA LEU A 281 1.13 7.48 -27.39
C LEU A 281 0.58 6.30 -28.19
N LEU A 282 -0.33 5.51 -27.63
CA LEU A 282 -0.90 4.32 -28.28
C LEU A 282 -2.37 4.15 -27.91
N PRO A 283 -3.20 3.57 -28.81
CA PRO A 283 -4.59 3.22 -28.54
C PRO A 283 -4.71 2.24 -27.36
N GLY A 284 -5.78 2.36 -26.56
CA GLY A 284 -6.06 1.47 -25.44
C GLY A 284 -6.03 -0.02 -25.79
N SER A 285 -6.49 -0.37 -26.98
CA SER A 285 -6.53 -1.76 -27.52
C SER A 285 -5.16 -2.41 -27.72
N VAL A 286 -4.07 -1.63 -27.75
CA VAL A 286 -2.70 -2.15 -27.89
C VAL A 286 -2.16 -2.69 -26.56
N TYR A 287 -2.72 -2.23 -25.43
CA TYR A 287 -2.27 -2.65 -24.10
C TYR A 287 -2.95 -3.94 -23.67
N SER A 288 -2.25 -4.76 -22.89
CA SER A 288 -2.75 -6.03 -22.33
C SER A 288 -2.61 -6.07 -20.81
N ALA A 289 -3.23 -7.07 -20.19
CA ALA A 289 -3.07 -7.33 -18.76
C ALA A 289 -1.74 -8.04 -18.41
N ASP A 290 -1.11 -8.67 -19.42
CA ASP A 290 0.06 -9.55 -19.22
C ASP A 290 1.39 -8.81 -19.37
N GLU A 291 1.36 -7.56 -19.85
CA GLU A 291 2.55 -6.75 -20.09
C GLU A 291 2.40 -5.36 -19.47
N SER A 292 3.52 -4.82 -18.99
CA SER A 292 3.55 -3.43 -18.54
C SER A 292 3.32 -2.47 -19.71
N PRO A 293 2.36 -1.52 -19.64
CA PRO A 293 2.12 -0.56 -20.72
C PRO A 293 3.34 0.34 -20.98
N PHE A 294 4.21 0.53 -19.99
CA PHE A 294 5.47 1.25 -20.14
C PHE A 294 6.47 0.46 -21.01
N VAL A 295 6.52 -0.86 -20.82
CA VAL A 295 7.35 -1.77 -21.64
C VAL A 295 6.80 -1.79 -23.06
N THR A 296 5.48 -1.93 -23.21
CA THR A 296 4.81 -1.92 -24.53
C THR A 296 5.16 -0.67 -25.35
N VAL A 297 5.14 0.52 -24.76
CA VAL A 297 5.53 1.76 -25.46
C VAL A 297 7.01 1.73 -25.81
N LEU A 298 7.90 1.47 -24.83
CA LEU A 298 9.34 1.57 -25.05
C LEU A 298 9.88 0.50 -26.00
N SER A 299 9.27 -0.69 -26.06
CA SER A 299 9.62 -1.71 -27.05
C SER A 299 9.25 -1.33 -28.49
N LYS A 300 8.28 -0.39 -28.65
CA LYS A 300 7.76 0.04 -29.96
C LYS A 300 8.38 1.34 -30.50
N ILE A 301 9.26 2.01 -29.73
CA ILE A 301 9.91 3.25 -30.20
C ILE A 301 11.08 3.05 -31.15
N GLY A 302 11.43 1.79 -31.46
CA GLY A 302 12.52 1.48 -32.38
C GLY A 302 13.93 1.55 -31.79
N VAL A 303 14.06 1.78 -30.46
CA VAL A 303 15.37 1.78 -29.78
C VAL A 303 15.63 0.39 -29.18
N SER A 304 16.69 -0.27 -29.70
CA SER A 304 17.07 -1.59 -29.21
C SER A 304 17.35 -1.57 -27.69
N GLY A 305 16.78 -2.53 -26.95
CA GLY A 305 16.98 -2.69 -25.51
C GLY A 305 16.18 -1.74 -24.63
N ALA A 306 15.42 -0.77 -25.16
CA ALA A 306 14.63 0.15 -24.34
C ALA A 306 13.54 -0.60 -23.56
N GLY A 307 12.87 -1.57 -24.18
CA GLY A 307 11.91 -2.45 -23.52
C GLY A 307 12.56 -3.32 -22.45
N ASP A 308 13.75 -3.87 -22.68
CA ASP A 308 14.50 -4.70 -21.73
C ASP A 308 14.82 -3.92 -20.45
N VAL A 309 15.35 -2.69 -20.60
CA VAL A 309 15.66 -1.81 -19.47
C VAL A 309 14.40 -1.50 -18.67
N MET A 310 13.31 -1.16 -19.36
CA MET A 310 12.03 -0.87 -18.68
C MET A 310 11.50 -2.10 -17.96
N ASN A 311 11.53 -3.26 -18.59
CA ASN A 311 11.08 -4.51 -17.98
C ASN A 311 11.89 -4.86 -16.73
N LEU A 312 13.21 -4.67 -16.76
CA LEU A 312 14.07 -4.85 -15.59
C LEU A 312 13.68 -3.92 -14.43
N VAL A 313 13.36 -2.65 -14.74
CA VAL A 313 12.90 -1.69 -13.71
C VAL A 313 11.57 -2.11 -13.12
N VAL A 314 10.62 -2.54 -13.94
CA VAL A 314 9.30 -2.99 -13.47
C VAL A 314 9.43 -4.26 -12.62
N LEU A 315 10.32 -5.18 -12.98
CA LEU A 315 10.66 -6.34 -12.17
C LEU A 315 11.21 -5.92 -10.79
N THR A 316 12.15 -4.97 -10.75
CA THR A 316 12.67 -4.46 -9.47
C THR A 316 11.60 -3.75 -8.64
N ALA A 317 10.60 -3.13 -9.29
CA ALA A 317 9.47 -2.50 -8.60
C ALA A 317 8.57 -3.54 -7.90
N ALA A 318 8.32 -4.69 -8.55
CA ALA A 318 7.60 -5.80 -7.95
C ALA A 318 8.37 -6.42 -6.77
N MET A 319 9.70 -6.60 -6.91
CA MET A 319 10.56 -7.06 -5.82
C MET A 319 10.54 -6.11 -4.61
N SER A 320 10.56 -4.80 -4.84
CA SER A 320 10.45 -3.79 -3.80
C SER A 320 9.09 -3.82 -3.09
N SER A 321 8.00 -3.99 -3.84
CA SER A 321 6.65 -4.13 -3.26
C SER A 321 6.57 -5.35 -2.33
N LEU A 322 7.00 -6.52 -2.79
CA LEU A 322 7.06 -7.74 -1.98
C LEU A 322 7.93 -7.55 -0.73
N ASN A 323 9.10 -6.92 -0.87
CA ASN A 323 10.02 -6.64 0.24
C ASN A 323 9.37 -5.75 1.31
N SER A 324 8.69 -4.68 0.90
CA SER A 324 7.94 -3.78 1.79
C SER A 324 6.75 -4.47 2.47
N GLY A 325 6.07 -5.37 1.76
CA GLY A 325 4.97 -6.17 2.30
C GLY A 325 5.43 -7.11 3.42
N LEU A 326 6.52 -7.86 3.20
CA LEU A 326 7.10 -8.75 4.21
C LEU A 326 7.57 -7.98 5.45
N TYR A 327 8.24 -6.84 5.23
CA TYR A 327 8.65 -5.94 6.30
C TYR A 327 7.47 -5.49 7.17
N SER A 328 6.40 -5.03 6.54
CA SER A 328 5.23 -4.46 7.21
C SER A 328 4.41 -5.51 7.94
N THR A 329 4.12 -6.65 7.30
CA THR A 329 3.36 -7.75 7.92
C THR A 329 4.09 -8.34 9.11
N GLY A 330 5.42 -8.45 9.05
CA GLY A 330 6.24 -8.88 10.18
C GLY A 330 5.98 -8.05 11.44
N ARG A 331 5.90 -6.72 11.30
CA ARG A 331 5.68 -5.79 12.42
C ARG A 331 4.26 -5.82 12.93
N ILE A 332 3.29 -5.76 12.04
CA ILE A 332 1.87 -5.79 12.41
C ILE A 332 1.52 -7.10 13.12
N LEU A 333 1.94 -8.24 12.59
CA LEU A 333 1.70 -9.54 13.21
C LEU A 333 2.40 -9.68 14.57
N ARG A 334 3.59 -9.09 14.73
CA ARG A 334 4.26 -9.04 16.04
C ARG A 334 3.46 -8.20 17.03
N SER A 335 3.05 -7.01 16.67
CA SER A 335 2.21 -6.15 17.51
C SER A 335 0.91 -6.87 17.92
N MET A 336 0.25 -7.55 16.98
CA MET A 336 -0.93 -8.36 17.27
C MET A 336 -0.63 -9.54 18.20
N ALA A 337 0.52 -10.20 18.04
CA ALA A 337 0.90 -11.35 18.88
C ALA A 337 1.21 -10.92 20.32
N MET A 338 1.85 -9.77 20.50
CA MET A 338 2.08 -9.18 21.82
C MET A 338 0.76 -8.87 22.55
N ALA A 339 -0.24 -8.38 21.82
CA ALA A 339 -1.60 -8.16 22.33
C ALA A 339 -2.47 -9.42 22.38
N GLY A 340 -1.92 -10.61 22.14
CA GLY A 340 -2.68 -11.87 22.20
C GLY A 340 -3.56 -12.17 20.99
N SER A 341 -3.64 -11.28 19.98
CA SER A 341 -4.57 -11.38 18.85
C SER A 341 -3.99 -12.08 17.60
N ALA A 342 -2.72 -12.52 17.64
CA ALA A 342 -2.09 -13.36 16.63
C ALA A 342 -1.34 -14.55 17.26
N PRO A 343 -0.90 -15.56 16.50
CA PRO A 343 -0.14 -16.69 17.01
C PRO A 343 1.14 -16.25 17.72
N LYS A 344 1.46 -16.87 18.87
CA LYS A 344 2.63 -16.48 19.68
C LYS A 344 3.96 -16.50 18.92
N PHE A 345 4.13 -17.42 17.95
CA PHE A 345 5.38 -17.50 17.19
C PHE A 345 5.64 -16.27 16.33
N THR A 346 4.60 -15.51 15.93
CA THR A 346 4.77 -14.28 15.13
C THR A 346 5.36 -13.13 15.95
N ALA A 347 5.43 -13.23 17.28
CA ALA A 347 6.15 -12.30 18.14
C ALA A 347 7.68 -12.49 18.11
N ARG A 348 8.17 -13.62 17.59
CA ARG A 348 9.60 -13.96 17.62
C ARG A 348 10.43 -13.05 16.71
N MET A 349 11.56 -12.58 17.27
CA MET A 349 12.55 -11.79 16.55
C MET A 349 13.88 -12.54 16.44
N ASN A 350 14.64 -12.27 15.40
CA ASN A 350 16.00 -12.76 15.26
C ASN A 350 17.01 -11.85 16.02
N ARG A 351 18.31 -12.19 15.98
CA ARG A 351 19.38 -11.39 16.61
C ARG A 351 19.50 -9.98 16.01
N SER A 352 19.07 -9.79 14.76
CA SER A 352 19.05 -8.49 14.07
C SER A 352 17.74 -7.71 14.30
N GLN A 353 16.96 -8.10 15.30
CA GLN A 353 15.68 -7.48 15.68
C GLN A 353 14.63 -7.45 14.53
N VAL A 354 14.70 -8.44 13.63
CA VAL A 354 13.71 -8.64 12.56
C VAL A 354 12.64 -9.61 13.07
N PRO A 355 11.32 -9.27 12.95
CA PRO A 355 10.21 -10.11 13.39
C PRO A 355 9.95 -11.25 12.40
N TYR A 356 10.86 -12.23 12.36
CA TYR A 356 10.86 -13.30 11.38
C TYR A 356 9.62 -14.20 11.43
N GLY A 357 9.00 -14.35 12.59
CA GLY A 357 7.81 -15.20 12.72
C GLY A 357 6.62 -14.72 11.90
N GLY A 358 6.37 -13.39 11.88
CA GLY A 358 5.34 -12.79 11.04
C GLY A 358 5.69 -12.86 9.55
N ILE A 359 6.97 -12.60 9.21
CA ILE A 359 7.46 -12.70 7.83
C ILE A 359 7.25 -14.12 7.28
N LEU A 360 7.63 -15.15 8.05
CA LEU A 360 7.46 -16.55 7.64
C LEU A 360 5.99 -16.94 7.47
N LEU A 361 5.09 -16.43 8.32
CA LEU A 361 3.66 -16.67 8.14
C LEU A 361 3.16 -16.07 6.82
N THR A 362 3.59 -14.85 6.50
CA THR A 362 3.24 -14.20 5.23
C THR A 362 3.78 -14.99 4.04
N CYS A 363 5.04 -15.43 4.10
CA CYS A 363 5.63 -16.26 3.06
C CYS A 363 4.91 -17.62 2.90
N ALA A 364 4.46 -18.24 3.99
CA ALA A 364 3.68 -19.46 3.92
C ALA A 364 2.37 -19.27 3.14
N VAL A 365 1.71 -18.12 3.28
CA VAL A 365 0.55 -17.77 2.45
C VAL A 365 0.97 -17.50 1.00
N CYS A 366 2.10 -16.80 0.76
CA CYS A 366 2.61 -16.58 -0.59
C CYS A 366 2.94 -17.90 -1.32
N VAL A 367 3.36 -18.96 -0.61
CA VAL A 367 3.55 -20.31 -1.21
C VAL A 367 2.24 -20.87 -1.76
N LEU A 368 1.08 -20.54 -1.17
CA LEU A 368 -0.20 -20.90 -1.78
C LEU A 368 -0.40 -20.19 -3.12
N GLY A 369 0.12 -18.97 -3.24
CA GLY A 369 0.15 -18.23 -4.50
C GLY A 369 1.06 -18.87 -5.55
N VAL A 370 2.17 -19.49 -5.15
CA VAL A 370 2.99 -20.31 -6.05
C VAL A 370 2.16 -21.48 -6.60
N GLY A 371 1.35 -22.13 -5.75
CA GLY A 371 0.38 -23.15 -6.19
C GLY A 371 -0.67 -22.60 -7.15
N LEU A 372 -1.16 -21.38 -6.95
CA LEU A 372 -2.09 -20.72 -7.87
C LEU A 372 -1.44 -20.45 -9.24
N ASN A 373 -0.19 -20.00 -9.26
CA ASN A 373 0.59 -19.84 -10.51
C ASN A 373 0.86 -21.16 -11.24
N PHE A 374 0.83 -22.30 -10.53
CA PHE A 374 0.91 -23.62 -11.14
C PHE A 374 -0.43 -24.06 -11.75
N LEU A 375 -1.55 -23.77 -11.07
CA LEU A 375 -2.88 -24.24 -11.47
C LEU A 375 -3.55 -23.33 -12.51
N MET A 376 -3.37 -22.02 -12.40
CA MET A 376 -4.07 -20.99 -13.19
C MET A 376 -3.12 -19.82 -13.53
N PRO A 377 -2.04 -20.06 -14.29
CA PRO A 377 -1.00 -19.05 -14.54
C PRO A 377 -1.56 -17.75 -15.14
N ASP A 378 -2.46 -17.84 -16.13
CA ASP A 378 -2.98 -16.70 -16.86
C ASP A 378 -3.96 -15.83 -16.04
N GLN A 379 -4.55 -16.36 -14.97
CA GLN A 379 -5.55 -15.65 -14.16
C GLN A 379 -5.04 -15.31 -12.75
N ALA A 380 -3.89 -15.84 -12.35
CA ALA A 380 -3.38 -15.73 -10.98
C ALA A 380 -3.26 -14.26 -10.54
N PHE A 381 -2.72 -13.38 -11.40
CA PHE A 381 -2.53 -11.97 -11.09
C PHE A 381 -3.85 -11.26 -10.81
N GLU A 382 -4.83 -11.36 -11.71
CA GLU A 382 -6.12 -10.68 -11.58
C GLU A 382 -6.94 -11.18 -10.39
N ILE A 383 -6.94 -12.49 -10.11
CA ILE A 383 -7.64 -13.06 -8.96
C ILE A 383 -7.09 -12.50 -7.66
N VAL A 384 -5.77 -12.52 -7.46
CA VAL A 384 -5.16 -12.08 -6.21
C VAL A 384 -5.21 -10.57 -6.04
N LEU A 385 -5.13 -9.81 -7.12
CA LEU A 385 -5.26 -8.36 -7.13
C LEU A 385 -6.64 -7.92 -6.60
N ASN A 386 -7.70 -8.61 -7.03
CA ASN A 386 -9.05 -8.33 -6.58
C ASN A 386 -9.24 -8.68 -5.09
N VAL A 387 -8.66 -9.78 -4.60
CA VAL A 387 -8.70 -10.12 -3.17
C VAL A 387 -7.87 -9.12 -2.35
N ALA A 388 -6.71 -8.70 -2.84
CA ALA A 388 -5.90 -7.67 -2.18
C ALA A 388 -6.66 -6.34 -2.04
N SER A 389 -7.48 -5.99 -3.05
CA SER A 389 -8.30 -4.79 -3.01
C SER A 389 -9.33 -4.79 -1.87
N LEU A 390 -9.88 -5.95 -1.48
CA LEU A 390 -10.73 -6.05 -0.28
C LEU A 390 -9.95 -5.69 0.98
N GLY A 391 -8.72 -6.16 1.10
CA GLY A 391 -7.85 -5.90 2.24
C GLY A 391 -7.49 -4.43 2.37
N ILE A 392 -7.06 -3.77 1.27
CA ILE A 392 -6.68 -2.36 1.29
C ILE A 392 -7.87 -1.44 1.56
N ILE A 393 -9.01 -1.68 0.91
CA ILE A 393 -10.23 -0.90 1.13
C ILE A 393 -10.69 -1.02 2.59
N SER A 394 -10.69 -2.24 3.16
CA SER A 394 -11.03 -2.45 4.56
C SER A 394 -10.08 -1.71 5.50
N THR A 395 -8.78 -1.74 5.23
CA THR A 395 -7.76 -1.01 6.00
C THR A 395 -8.02 0.49 5.95
N TRP A 396 -8.30 1.05 4.78
CA TRP A 396 -8.57 2.47 4.61
C TRP A 396 -9.87 2.90 5.30
N VAL A 397 -10.93 2.10 5.22
CA VAL A 397 -12.18 2.33 5.97
C VAL A 397 -11.90 2.36 7.48
N ILE A 398 -11.12 1.41 8.01
CA ILE A 398 -10.78 1.37 9.44
C ILE A 398 -9.98 2.61 9.85
N ILE A 399 -9.00 3.04 9.05
CA ILE A 399 -8.26 4.29 9.30
C ILE A 399 -9.22 5.48 9.41
N MET A 400 -10.14 5.62 8.46
CA MET A 400 -11.11 6.73 8.45
C MET A 400 -12.08 6.68 9.64
N VAL A 401 -12.53 5.48 10.04
CA VAL A 401 -13.38 5.30 11.22
C VAL A 401 -12.62 5.64 12.51
N CYS A 402 -11.36 5.19 12.65
CA CYS A 402 -10.51 5.56 13.79
C CYS A 402 -10.34 7.07 13.88
N HIS A 403 -10.05 7.73 12.75
CA HIS A 403 -9.88 9.17 12.67
C HIS A 403 -11.18 9.91 13.04
N LEU A 404 -12.34 9.43 12.61
CA LEU A 404 -13.64 10.00 12.97
C LEU A 404 -13.89 9.94 14.47
N VAL A 405 -13.56 8.81 15.12
CA VAL A 405 -13.67 8.66 16.57
C VAL A 405 -12.67 9.56 17.29
N PHE A 406 -11.43 9.63 16.82
CA PHE A 406 -10.40 10.53 17.31
C PHE A 406 -10.86 12.00 17.31
N VAL A 407 -11.37 12.48 16.16
CA VAL A 407 -11.89 13.85 16.03
C VAL A 407 -13.06 14.13 16.96
N ARG A 408 -13.95 13.15 17.16
CA ARG A 408 -15.04 13.28 18.15
C ARG A 408 -14.51 13.42 19.57
N ARG A 409 -13.53 12.60 19.97
CA ARG A 409 -12.88 12.70 21.29
C ARG A 409 -12.14 14.03 21.46
N ALA A 410 -11.45 14.50 20.42
CA ALA A 410 -10.76 15.80 20.44
C ALA A 410 -11.73 16.97 20.60
N ARG A 411 -12.89 16.94 19.92
CA ARG A 411 -13.94 17.95 20.10
C ARG A 411 -14.58 17.93 21.50
N ALA A 412 -14.59 16.77 22.14
CA ALA A 412 -15.04 16.63 23.52
C ALA A 412 -13.96 17.00 24.57
N GLY A 413 -12.77 17.44 24.13
CA GLY A 413 -11.64 17.82 25.01
C GLY A 413 -10.95 16.63 25.68
N LEU A 414 -11.16 15.40 25.18
CA LEU A 414 -10.59 14.18 25.77
C LEU A 414 -9.18 13.86 25.28
N VAL A 415 -8.79 14.41 24.12
CA VAL A 415 -7.47 14.25 23.52
C VAL A 415 -7.06 15.52 22.80
N ASP A 416 -5.74 15.80 22.76
CA ASP A 416 -5.21 16.94 22.03
C ASP A 416 -5.10 16.64 20.55
N ARG A 417 -5.48 17.62 19.71
CA ARG A 417 -5.45 17.47 18.26
C ARG A 417 -4.24 18.19 17.68
N PRO A 418 -3.36 17.50 16.91
CA PRO A 418 -2.20 18.14 16.29
C PRO A 418 -2.59 19.23 15.29
N SER A 419 -1.62 20.08 14.92
CA SER A 419 -1.82 21.15 13.94
C SER A 419 -2.02 20.65 12.51
N PHE A 420 -1.44 19.50 12.17
CA PHE A 420 -1.57 18.82 10.88
C PHE A 420 -2.90 18.06 10.82
N ARG A 421 -3.94 18.70 10.28
CA ARG A 421 -5.32 18.17 10.31
C ARG A 421 -5.82 17.74 8.94
N LEU A 422 -6.73 16.74 8.92
CA LEU A 422 -7.51 16.43 7.73
C LEU A 422 -8.49 17.58 7.45
N PRO A 423 -8.43 18.22 6.26
CA PRO A 423 -9.37 19.29 5.91
C PRO A 423 -10.79 18.74 5.75
N GLY A 424 -11.79 19.56 6.13
CA GLY A 424 -13.21 19.21 5.97
C GLY A 424 -13.75 18.13 6.91
N SER A 425 -12.95 17.70 7.91
CA SER A 425 -13.40 16.72 8.92
C SER A 425 -14.60 17.26 9.72
N PRO A 426 -15.68 16.44 9.99
CA PRO A 426 -15.81 15.00 9.75
C PRO A 426 -16.46 14.62 8.41
N VAL A 427 -16.77 15.57 7.54
CA VAL A 427 -17.45 15.29 6.26
C VAL A 427 -16.53 14.51 5.33
N THR A 428 -15.24 14.85 5.28
CA THR A 428 -14.27 14.18 4.44
C THR A 428 -14.16 12.69 4.76
N GLU A 429 -14.17 12.29 6.04
CA GLU A 429 -14.14 10.88 6.44
C GLU A 429 -15.38 10.14 5.96
N ILE A 430 -16.57 10.74 6.13
CA ILE A 430 -17.86 10.11 5.74
C ILE A 430 -17.90 9.93 4.22
N VAL A 431 -17.54 10.95 3.45
CA VAL A 431 -17.52 10.89 1.97
C VAL A 431 -16.49 9.87 1.49
N THR A 432 -15.31 9.80 2.13
CA THR A 432 -14.28 8.81 1.78
C THR A 432 -14.76 7.38 2.08
N ILE A 433 -15.37 7.13 3.22
CA ILE A 433 -15.95 5.82 3.55
C ILE A 433 -17.04 5.46 2.55
N ALA A 434 -17.94 6.40 2.24
CA ALA A 434 -19.02 6.17 1.26
C ALA A 434 -18.45 5.83 -0.12
N PHE A 435 -17.41 6.54 -0.59
CA PHE A 435 -16.71 6.24 -1.84
C PHE A 435 -16.13 4.82 -1.84
N LEU A 436 -15.39 4.44 -0.80
CA LEU A 436 -14.76 3.12 -0.68
C LEU A 436 -15.80 1.99 -0.67
N VAL A 437 -16.90 2.17 0.07
CA VAL A 437 -18.01 1.21 0.12
C VAL A 437 -18.73 1.13 -1.24
N ALA A 438 -18.91 2.27 -1.93
CA ALA A 438 -19.51 2.30 -3.27
C ALA A 438 -18.65 1.55 -4.28
N VAL A 439 -17.32 1.73 -4.26
CA VAL A 439 -16.39 0.99 -5.14
C VAL A 439 -16.51 -0.52 -4.89
N LEU A 440 -16.55 -0.98 -3.62
CA LEU A 440 -16.80 -2.39 -3.30
C LEU A 440 -18.17 -2.87 -3.84
N GLY A 441 -19.23 -2.09 -3.62
CA GLY A 441 -20.58 -2.46 -4.11
C GLY A 441 -20.64 -2.58 -5.63
N LEU A 442 -19.93 -1.71 -6.34
CA LEU A 442 -19.88 -1.71 -7.81
C LEU A 442 -19.12 -2.90 -8.39
N MET A 443 -18.21 -3.54 -7.64
CA MET A 443 -17.59 -4.81 -8.04
C MET A 443 -18.62 -5.91 -8.34
N TRP A 444 -19.83 -5.83 -7.79
CA TRP A 444 -20.91 -6.78 -8.08
C TRP A 444 -21.32 -6.78 -9.57
N ASN A 445 -21.10 -5.68 -10.28
CA ASN A 445 -21.40 -5.55 -11.70
C ASN A 445 -20.33 -6.17 -12.61
N ASP A 446 -19.20 -6.60 -12.07
CA ASP A 446 -18.21 -7.41 -12.77
C ASP A 446 -18.50 -8.90 -12.49
N PRO A 447 -19.07 -9.66 -13.46
CA PRO A 447 -19.48 -11.05 -13.24
C PRO A 447 -18.30 -12.02 -13.18
N GLU A 448 -17.18 -11.69 -13.80
CA GLU A 448 -16.06 -12.63 -13.96
C GLU A 448 -15.17 -12.66 -12.71
N VAL A 449 -14.73 -11.51 -12.24
CA VAL A 449 -13.79 -11.43 -11.12
C VAL A 449 -14.38 -10.71 -9.91
N GLY A 450 -15.00 -9.54 -10.09
CA GLY A 450 -15.51 -8.71 -9.01
C GLY A 450 -16.55 -9.41 -8.16
N ARG A 451 -17.56 -10.01 -8.79
CA ARG A 451 -18.63 -10.77 -8.09
C ARG A 451 -18.08 -11.96 -7.34
N ARG A 452 -17.15 -12.73 -7.95
CA ARG A 452 -16.50 -13.87 -7.29
C ARG A 452 -15.70 -13.42 -6.07
N THR A 453 -15.01 -12.29 -6.15
CA THR A 453 -14.28 -11.68 -5.05
C THR A 453 -15.21 -11.29 -3.91
N LEU A 454 -16.36 -10.67 -4.20
CA LEU A 454 -17.34 -10.31 -3.18
C LEU A 454 -17.96 -11.53 -2.48
N LEU A 455 -18.08 -12.67 -3.16
CA LEU A 455 -18.52 -13.93 -2.55
C LEU A 455 -17.52 -14.48 -1.51
N LEU A 456 -16.27 -14.02 -1.50
CA LEU A 456 -15.31 -14.33 -0.45
C LEU A 456 -15.53 -13.49 0.83
N VAL A 457 -16.22 -12.35 0.75
CA VAL A 457 -16.44 -11.47 1.90
C VAL A 457 -17.14 -12.21 3.07
N PRO A 458 -18.23 -12.98 2.87
CA PRO A 458 -18.83 -13.78 3.94
C PRO A 458 -17.86 -14.80 4.54
N VAL A 459 -17.00 -15.41 3.72
CA VAL A 459 -16.00 -16.39 4.17
C VAL A 459 -14.96 -15.71 5.05
N VAL A 460 -14.42 -14.57 4.61
CA VAL A 460 -13.48 -13.76 5.39
C VAL A 460 -14.12 -13.28 6.69
N ALA A 461 -15.36 -12.79 6.63
CA ALA A 461 -16.12 -12.37 7.81
C ALA A 461 -16.33 -13.52 8.80
N ALA A 462 -16.72 -14.70 8.31
CA ALA A 462 -16.88 -15.90 9.15
C ALA A 462 -15.56 -16.33 9.80
N ALA A 463 -14.45 -16.29 9.05
CA ALA A 463 -13.11 -16.57 9.57
C ALA A 463 -12.69 -15.56 10.65
N LEU A 464 -12.93 -14.26 10.44
CA LEU A 464 -12.67 -13.22 11.45
C LEU A 464 -13.52 -13.41 12.70
N VAL A 465 -14.82 -13.66 12.55
CA VAL A 465 -15.73 -13.89 13.69
C VAL A 465 -15.33 -15.16 14.44
N GLY A 466 -15.13 -16.27 13.76
CA GLY A 466 -14.71 -17.55 14.36
C GLY A 466 -13.36 -17.43 15.07
N GLY A 467 -12.38 -16.80 14.39
CA GLY A 467 -11.06 -16.51 14.95
C GLY A 467 -11.13 -15.65 16.21
N TRP A 468 -11.98 -14.60 16.21
CA TRP A 468 -12.19 -13.77 17.40
C TRP A 468 -12.73 -14.59 18.59
N PHE A 469 -13.74 -15.43 18.36
CA PHE A 469 -14.29 -16.27 19.45
C PHE A 469 -13.24 -17.24 20.01
N ALA A 470 -12.33 -17.74 19.19
CA ALA A 470 -11.26 -18.63 19.61
C ALA A 470 -10.21 -17.92 20.50
N ILE A 471 -9.91 -16.64 20.24
CA ILE A 471 -8.80 -15.93 20.91
C ILE A 471 -9.24 -14.91 21.97
N ARG A 472 -10.51 -14.51 22.03
CA ARG A 472 -11.01 -13.42 22.91
C ARG A 472 -10.62 -13.54 24.38
N ARG A 473 -10.60 -14.79 24.91
CA ARG A 473 -10.18 -15.06 26.30
C ARG A 473 -8.69 -14.80 26.51
N ARG A 474 -7.89 -15.10 25.52
CA ARG A 474 -6.44 -14.84 25.55
C ARG A 474 -6.15 -13.33 25.48
N VAL A 475 -6.83 -12.60 24.59
CA VAL A 475 -6.71 -11.15 24.44
C VAL A 475 -7.09 -10.47 25.75
N ALA A 476 -8.23 -10.82 26.36
CA ALA A 476 -8.66 -10.27 27.64
C ALA A 476 -7.61 -10.49 28.74
N ARG A 477 -7.07 -11.71 28.87
CA ARG A 477 -6.04 -12.02 29.87
C ARG A 477 -4.75 -11.23 29.64
N THR A 478 -4.30 -11.05 28.40
CA THR A 478 -3.11 -10.24 28.10
C THR A 478 -3.33 -8.79 28.48
N ALA A 479 -4.52 -8.22 28.21
CA ALA A 479 -4.86 -6.86 28.60
C ALA A 479 -4.90 -6.68 30.13
N ASP A 480 -5.42 -7.65 30.88
CA ASP A 480 -5.44 -7.62 32.35
C ASP A 480 -4.02 -7.72 32.94
N GLU A 481 -3.14 -8.56 32.37
CA GLU A 481 -1.74 -8.69 32.76
C GLU A 481 -0.96 -7.37 32.54
N GLU A 482 -1.18 -6.67 31.41
CA GLU A 482 -0.58 -5.36 31.13
C GLU A 482 -1.07 -4.28 32.10
N LEU A 483 -2.38 -4.23 32.40
CA LEU A 483 -2.94 -3.30 33.39
C LEU A 483 -2.36 -3.52 34.79
N SER A 484 -2.15 -4.77 35.20
CA SER A 484 -1.57 -5.10 36.49
C SER A 484 -0.11 -4.67 36.63
N GLN A 485 0.67 -4.67 35.54
CA GLN A 485 2.07 -4.20 35.51
C GLN A 485 2.19 -2.67 35.59
N LEU A 486 1.17 -1.93 35.09
CA LEU A 486 1.14 -0.46 35.13
C LEU A 486 0.69 0.09 36.51
N THR A 487 0.07 -0.75 37.34
CA THR A 487 -0.40 -0.40 38.70
C THR A 487 0.56 -0.79 39.82
N GLN A 488 1.65 -1.48 39.50
CA GLN A 488 2.78 -1.78 40.38
C GLN A 488 3.92 -0.79 40.17
#